data_e7edd504b8e4dfbc60ab6e1859f1c2bb
#
_entry.id   e7edd504b8e4dfbc60ab6e1859f1c2bb
#
_cell.length_a   1.000
_cell.length_b   1.000
_cell.length_c   1.000
_cell.angle_alpha   90.00
_cell.angle_beta   90.00
_cell.angle_gamma   90.00
#
_symmetry.space_group_name_H-M   'P 1'
#
loop_
_entity.id
_entity.type
_entity.pdbx_description
1 polymer ?
#
loop_
_entity_poly.entity_id
_entity_poly.type
_entity_poly.pdbx_seq_one_letter_code
_entity_poly.pdbx_strand_id
1 'polypeptide(L)'
;KIDMCPETPRGVEVDENGCPLDEDHDGVPDYLDHCLGTRPEAVAYIDSVGCDKDSDGDGVEDYRDLCPNTPKEAWGKVDTLGCPLDTDGDGISDYMDECPDTPEAAYGKVNGRGCPRDTDGDGVPDYLDECPDTPEAAWGSVNEKGCTVDTDGDGVPDYKDECPNTPEAAFGHIDAKGCELDSDGDGVPDYKDECPLVPGLKNNKG
;
A
#
# COMPACT_ATOMS: atom_id res chain seq x y z
N LYS A 1 -68.43 -18.43 6.96
CA LYS A 1 -67.01 -18.60 7.27
C LYS A 1 -66.66 -17.68 8.45
N ILE A 2 -65.79 -18.11 9.30
CA ILE A 2 -65.28 -17.30 10.42
C ILE A 2 -64.19 -16.41 9.79
N ASP A 3 -64.27 -15.11 9.99
CA ASP A 3 -63.23 -14.15 9.64
C ASP A 3 -62.11 -14.28 10.69
N MET A 4 -60.91 -14.62 10.22
CA MET A 4 -59.71 -14.84 11.07
C MET A 4 -58.91 -13.55 11.29
N CYS A 5 -59.15 -12.53 10.44
CA CYS A 5 -58.45 -11.24 10.49
C CYS A 5 -59.43 -10.05 10.51
N PRO A 6 -60.27 -9.92 11.56
CA PRO A 6 -61.37 -8.97 11.62
C PRO A 6 -60.94 -7.48 11.63
N GLU A 7 -59.66 -7.23 11.76
CA GLU A 7 -59.04 -5.87 11.73
C GLU A 7 -58.59 -5.46 10.34
N THR A 8 -58.80 -6.30 9.30
CA THR A 8 -58.41 -5.98 7.91
C THR A 8 -59.12 -4.70 7.44
N PRO A 9 -58.38 -3.72 6.87
CA PRO A 9 -58.97 -2.49 6.41
C PRO A 9 -59.98 -2.74 5.28
N ARG A 10 -61.06 -1.93 5.25
CA ARG A 10 -62.08 -2.07 4.22
C ARG A 10 -61.54 -1.78 2.83
N GLY A 11 -61.80 -2.70 1.88
CA GLY A 11 -61.37 -2.55 0.49
C GLY A 11 -60.04 -3.18 0.15
N VAL A 12 -59.40 -3.80 1.10
CA VAL A 12 -58.22 -4.64 0.89
C VAL A 12 -58.67 -6.01 0.34
N GLU A 13 -57.91 -6.55 -0.60
CA GLU A 13 -58.12 -7.91 -1.09
C GLU A 13 -57.73 -8.92 -0.02
N VAL A 14 -58.56 -9.94 0.14
CA VAL A 14 -58.42 -10.94 1.25
C VAL A 14 -58.55 -12.36 0.71
N ASP A 15 -57.95 -13.28 1.43
CA ASP A 15 -58.03 -14.72 1.22
C ASP A 15 -59.42 -15.28 1.66
N GLU A 16 -59.60 -16.59 1.55
CA GLU A 16 -60.83 -17.26 1.94
C GLU A 16 -61.12 -17.21 3.47
N ASN A 17 -60.15 -16.79 4.30
CA ASN A 17 -60.26 -16.66 5.77
C ASN A 17 -60.47 -15.22 6.20
N GLY A 18 -60.56 -14.26 5.27
CA GLY A 18 -60.67 -12.83 5.55
C GLY A 18 -59.36 -12.12 5.89
N CYS A 19 -58.23 -12.76 5.67
CA CYS A 19 -56.89 -12.16 5.92
C CYS A 19 -56.38 -11.50 4.64
N PRO A 20 -55.64 -10.36 4.77
CA PRO A 20 -54.99 -9.72 3.61
C PRO A 20 -54.12 -10.71 2.85
N LEU A 21 -54.04 -10.55 1.53
CA LEU A 21 -53.12 -11.31 0.70
C LEU A 21 -51.68 -10.91 1.03
N ASP A 22 -50.78 -11.88 0.92
CA ASP A 22 -49.31 -11.77 1.08
C ASP A 22 -48.72 -12.78 0.07
N GLU A 23 -48.47 -12.32 -1.16
CA GLU A 23 -48.18 -13.18 -2.31
C GLU A 23 -46.81 -13.84 -2.24
N ASP A 24 -45.80 -13.11 -1.74
CA ASP A 24 -44.41 -13.60 -1.62
C ASP A 24 -44.10 -14.17 -0.23
N HIS A 25 -45.02 -14.02 0.72
CA HIS A 25 -44.94 -14.60 2.06
C HIS A 25 -43.80 -14.03 2.91
N ASP A 26 -43.51 -12.76 2.73
CA ASP A 26 -42.47 -12.06 3.48
C ASP A 26 -42.97 -11.55 4.86
N GLY A 27 -44.30 -11.58 5.08
CA GLY A 27 -44.98 -11.15 6.28
C GLY A 27 -45.49 -9.71 6.21
N VAL A 28 -45.31 -9.02 5.10
CA VAL A 28 -45.92 -7.72 4.81
C VAL A 28 -47.05 -7.91 3.81
N PRO A 29 -48.29 -7.61 4.18
CA PRO A 29 -49.43 -7.78 3.24
C PRO A 29 -49.27 -6.94 2.00
N ASP A 30 -49.70 -7.47 0.83
CA ASP A 30 -49.58 -6.86 -0.51
C ASP A 30 -50.00 -5.38 -0.58
N TYR A 31 -51.02 -4.98 0.21
CA TYR A 31 -51.50 -3.60 0.23
C TYR A 31 -50.56 -2.61 0.96
N LEU A 32 -49.59 -3.11 1.74
CA LEU A 32 -48.57 -2.34 2.41
C LEU A 32 -47.19 -2.59 1.83
N ASP A 33 -47.08 -3.64 1.01
CA ASP A 33 -45.84 -4.08 0.43
C ASP A 33 -45.47 -3.29 -0.80
N HIS A 34 -44.28 -2.72 -0.81
CA HIS A 34 -43.72 -2.00 -1.96
C HIS A 34 -42.89 -2.89 -2.86
N CYS A 35 -42.50 -4.09 -2.40
CA CYS A 35 -41.59 -5.02 -3.07
C CYS A 35 -42.17 -6.43 -3.18
N LEU A 36 -43.29 -6.57 -3.91
CA LEU A 36 -44.11 -7.79 -4.10
C LEU A 36 -43.35 -8.98 -4.70
N GLY A 37 -42.22 -9.35 -4.20
CA GLY A 37 -41.42 -10.43 -4.78
C GLY A 37 -40.15 -10.70 -3.99
N THR A 38 -40.24 -10.52 -2.68
CA THR A 38 -39.15 -10.79 -1.73
C THR A 38 -38.71 -12.25 -1.80
N ARG A 39 -37.42 -12.47 -1.87
CA ARG A 39 -36.84 -13.81 -1.93
C ARG A 39 -36.94 -14.49 -0.58
N PRO A 40 -37.17 -15.82 -0.51
CA PRO A 40 -37.26 -16.55 0.76
C PRO A 40 -36.07 -16.35 1.69
N GLU A 41 -34.87 -16.20 1.16
CA GLU A 41 -33.63 -15.96 1.91
C GLU A 41 -33.54 -14.54 2.48
N ALA A 42 -34.26 -13.57 1.89
CA ALA A 42 -34.26 -12.17 2.30
C ALA A 42 -35.32 -11.82 3.35
N VAL A 43 -36.33 -12.68 3.55
CA VAL A 43 -37.50 -12.43 4.45
C VAL A 43 -37.13 -11.94 5.84
N ALA A 44 -35.98 -12.36 6.39
CA ALA A 44 -35.52 -11.92 7.71
C ALA A 44 -34.84 -10.54 7.70
N TYR A 45 -34.61 -9.98 6.51
CA TYR A 45 -33.81 -8.77 6.27
C TYR A 45 -34.57 -7.68 5.54
N ILE A 46 -35.90 -7.73 5.54
CA ILE A 46 -36.75 -6.71 4.92
C ILE A 46 -37.04 -5.53 5.87
N ASP A 47 -37.44 -4.42 5.29
CA ASP A 47 -37.96 -3.28 6.03
C ASP A 47 -39.47 -3.40 6.32
N SER A 48 -40.07 -2.35 6.86
CA SER A 48 -41.50 -2.33 7.23
C SER A 48 -42.45 -2.24 6.03
N VAL A 49 -41.94 -2.12 4.83
CA VAL A 49 -42.70 -2.06 3.58
C VAL A 49 -42.31 -3.17 2.60
N GLY A 50 -41.76 -4.29 3.10
CA GLY A 50 -41.48 -5.49 2.35
C GLY A 50 -40.20 -5.46 1.47
N CYS A 51 -39.41 -4.40 1.56
CA CYS A 51 -38.21 -4.28 0.69
C CYS A 51 -36.94 -4.73 1.38
N ASP A 52 -36.03 -5.34 0.61
CA ASP A 52 -34.72 -5.76 1.09
C ASP A 52 -33.97 -4.59 1.71
N LYS A 53 -33.44 -4.77 2.93
CA LYS A 53 -32.59 -3.78 3.57
C LYS A 53 -31.18 -3.79 3.00
N ASP A 54 -30.62 -2.60 2.94
CA ASP A 54 -29.20 -2.31 2.75
C ASP A 54 -28.82 -1.34 3.85
N SER A 55 -28.26 -1.88 4.95
CA SER A 55 -28.12 -1.12 6.21
C SER A 55 -27.00 -0.09 6.18
N ASP A 56 -25.93 -0.34 5.44
CA ASP A 56 -24.80 0.58 5.30
C ASP A 56 -24.84 1.40 3.99
N GLY A 57 -25.66 0.97 3.02
CA GLY A 57 -25.92 1.70 1.78
C GLY A 57 -24.88 1.51 0.69
N ASP A 58 -24.15 0.42 0.71
CA ASP A 58 -23.08 0.14 -0.24
C ASP A 58 -23.58 -0.47 -1.57
N GLY A 59 -24.87 -0.84 -1.64
CA GLY A 59 -25.54 -1.42 -2.79
C GLY A 59 -25.67 -2.94 -2.76
N VAL A 60 -25.29 -3.58 -1.64
CA VAL A 60 -25.46 -5.01 -1.37
C VAL A 60 -26.44 -5.18 -0.22
N GLU A 61 -27.51 -5.93 -0.45
CA GLU A 61 -28.57 -6.12 0.53
C GLU A 61 -28.08 -6.96 1.73
N ASP A 62 -28.52 -6.63 2.96
CA ASP A 62 -28.10 -7.22 4.24
C ASP A 62 -28.03 -8.75 4.24
N TYR A 63 -28.93 -9.43 3.52
CA TYR A 63 -28.97 -10.90 3.50
C TYR A 63 -27.83 -11.55 2.72
N ARG A 64 -27.13 -10.78 1.87
CA ARG A 64 -25.97 -11.23 1.09
C ARG A 64 -24.67 -10.59 1.55
N ASP A 65 -24.80 -9.50 2.31
CA ASP A 65 -23.68 -8.69 2.71
C ASP A 65 -22.84 -9.37 3.81
N LEU A 66 -21.57 -9.59 3.51
CA LEU A 66 -20.59 -10.10 4.48
C LEU A 66 -19.84 -8.98 5.23
N CYS A 67 -19.94 -7.75 4.74
CA CYS A 67 -19.28 -6.58 5.31
C CYS A 67 -20.30 -5.49 5.70
N PRO A 68 -21.22 -5.73 6.67
CA PRO A 68 -22.41 -4.91 6.94
C PRO A 68 -22.13 -3.54 7.57
N ASN A 69 -20.94 -3.03 7.44
CA ASN A 69 -20.50 -1.70 7.89
C ASN A 69 -19.49 -1.10 6.92
N THR A 70 -19.67 -1.31 5.64
CA THR A 70 -18.81 -0.73 4.59
C THR A 70 -18.88 0.80 4.66
N PRO A 71 -17.73 1.48 4.75
CA PRO A 71 -17.69 2.93 4.84
C PRO A 71 -18.12 3.60 3.52
N LYS A 72 -18.72 4.78 3.61
CA LYS A 72 -19.23 5.52 2.45
C LYS A 72 -18.18 5.80 1.38
N GLU A 73 -16.93 5.93 1.80
CA GLU A 73 -15.77 6.15 0.94
C GLU A 73 -15.51 4.94 0.01
N ALA A 74 -15.97 3.75 0.40
CA ALA A 74 -15.87 2.51 -0.36
C ALA A 74 -17.08 2.23 -1.26
N TRP A 75 -18.17 3.01 -1.16
CA TRP A 75 -19.37 2.77 -1.97
C TRP A 75 -19.07 2.78 -3.46
N GLY A 76 -19.55 1.76 -4.17
CA GLY A 76 -19.26 1.54 -5.59
C GLY A 76 -17.87 0.92 -5.87
N LYS A 77 -17.11 0.60 -4.82
CA LYS A 77 -15.84 -0.13 -4.86
C LYS A 77 -15.91 -1.35 -3.94
N VAL A 78 -17.03 -2.04 -3.95
CA VAL A 78 -17.26 -3.27 -3.21
C VAL A 78 -17.41 -4.45 -4.15
N ASP A 79 -17.16 -5.65 -3.66
CA ASP A 79 -17.44 -6.89 -4.38
C ASP A 79 -18.93 -7.26 -4.30
N THR A 80 -19.29 -8.42 -4.85
CA THR A 80 -20.68 -8.92 -4.85
C THR A 80 -21.20 -9.31 -3.47
N LEU A 81 -20.39 -9.27 -2.44
CA LEU A 81 -20.67 -9.61 -1.05
C LEU A 81 -20.57 -8.40 -0.12
N GLY A 82 -20.53 -7.18 -0.67
CA GLY A 82 -20.49 -5.94 0.11
C GLY A 82 -19.11 -5.58 0.68
N CYS A 83 -18.07 -6.36 0.39
CA CYS A 83 -16.75 -6.08 0.95
C CYS A 83 -15.92 -5.17 0.04
N PRO A 84 -15.21 -4.18 0.62
CA PRO A 84 -14.35 -3.30 -0.15
C PRO A 84 -13.32 -4.07 -0.98
N LEU A 85 -13.19 -3.70 -2.27
CA LEU A 85 -12.22 -4.28 -3.17
C LEU A 85 -10.79 -3.96 -2.74
N ASP A 86 -9.90 -4.89 -2.98
CA ASP A 86 -8.44 -4.79 -2.88
C ASP A 86 -7.89 -5.43 -4.16
N THR A 87 -7.63 -4.57 -5.16
CA THR A 87 -7.42 -5.04 -6.55
C THR A 87 -6.05 -5.67 -6.74
N ASP A 88 -5.01 -5.16 -6.11
CA ASP A 88 -3.66 -5.71 -6.20
C ASP A 88 -3.35 -6.73 -5.08
N GLY A 89 -4.13 -6.73 -3.99
CA GLY A 89 -4.02 -7.73 -2.93
C GLY A 89 -2.97 -7.42 -1.88
N ASP A 90 -2.57 -6.16 -1.74
CA ASP A 90 -1.53 -5.74 -0.78
C ASP A 90 -2.03 -5.58 0.66
N GLY A 91 -3.35 -5.67 0.86
CA GLY A 91 -4.05 -5.56 2.13
C GLY A 91 -4.62 -4.16 2.41
N ILE A 92 -4.53 -3.25 1.45
CA ILE A 92 -5.16 -1.93 1.52
C ILE A 92 -6.26 -1.85 0.47
N SER A 93 -7.47 -1.57 0.90
CA SER A 93 -8.61 -1.51 -0.03
C SER A 93 -8.50 -0.35 -1.02
N ASP A 94 -8.96 -0.56 -2.27
CA ASP A 94 -8.90 0.38 -3.41
C ASP A 94 -9.34 1.81 -3.10
N TYR A 95 -10.25 2.00 -2.13
CA TYR A 95 -10.74 3.34 -1.77
C TYR A 95 -9.75 4.12 -0.90
N MET A 96 -8.78 3.44 -0.26
CA MET A 96 -7.71 4.05 0.55
C MET A 96 -6.34 3.93 -0.11
N ASP A 97 -6.24 3.11 -1.15
CA ASP A 97 -4.99 2.80 -1.81
C ASP A 97 -4.58 3.91 -2.78
N GLU A 98 -3.36 4.43 -2.57
CA GLU A 98 -2.72 5.42 -3.46
C GLU A 98 -1.79 4.74 -4.48
N CYS A 99 -1.47 3.44 -4.31
CA CYS A 99 -0.58 2.65 -5.16
C CYS A 99 -1.25 1.35 -5.65
N PRO A 100 -2.26 1.43 -6.53
CA PRO A 100 -3.16 0.31 -6.88
C PRO A 100 -2.53 -0.80 -7.73
N ASP A 101 -1.22 -0.79 -7.91
CA ASP A 101 -0.45 -1.76 -8.67
C ASP A 101 0.78 -2.23 -7.85
N THR A 102 0.66 -2.32 -6.53
CA THR A 102 1.75 -2.75 -5.64
C THR A 102 2.17 -4.18 -5.97
N PRO A 103 3.46 -4.43 -6.23
CA PRO A 103 3.93 -5.75 -6.60
C PRO A 103 3.86 -6.73 -5.42
N GLU A 104 3.54 -8.00 -5.69
CA GLU A 104 3.46 -9.07 -4.69
C GLU A 104 4.70 -9.15 -3.77
N ALA A 105 5.89 -8.82 -4.28
CA ALA A 105 7.14 -8.79 -3.50
C ALA A 105 7.12 -7.75 -2.36
N ALA A 106 6.26 -6.73 -2.46
CA ALA A 106 6.09 -5.67 -1.46
C ALA A 106 4.97 -5.95 -0.45
N TYR A 107 4.21 -7.04 -0.60
CA TYR A 107 3.11 -7.37 0.31
C TYR A 107 3.60 -7.47 1.76
N GLY A 108 2.86 -6.82 2.67
CA GLY A 108 3.22 -6.71 4.08
C GLY A 108 4.33 -5.67 4.38
N LYS A 109 4.89 -5.04 3.34
CA LYS A 109 5.87 -3.95 3.45
C LYS A 109 5.35 -2.64 2.87
N VAL A 110 4.05 -2.48 2.82
CA VAL A 110 3.37 -1.24 2.40
C VAL A 110 3.08 -0.34 3.60
N ASN A 111 2.88 0.93 3.33
CA ASN A 111 2.37 1.89 4.31
C ASN A 111 0.84 1.83 4.39
N GLY A 112 0.20 2.67 5.23
CA GLY A 112 -1.25 2.70 5.37
C GLY A 112 -2.03 3.23 4.16
N ARG A 113 -1.35 3.49 3.03
CA ARG A 113 -1.91 3.97 1.76
C ARG A 113 -1.59 3.05 0.59
N GLY A 114 -1.20 1.80 0.86
CA GLY A 114 -0.90 0.81 -0.16
C GLY A 114 0.46 0.95 -0.86
N CYS A 115 1.24 2.00 -0.56
CA CYS A 115 2.52 2.20 -1.22
C CYS A 115 3.67 1.48 -0.50
N PRO A 116 4.59 0.87 -1.25
CA PRO A 116 5.79 0.28 -0.69
C PRO A 116 6.53 1.25 0.23
N ARG A 117 6.96 0.76 1.41
CA ARG A 117 7.75 1.58 2.34
C ARG A 117 9.14 1.79 1.77
N ASP A 118 9.69 2.96 2.08
CA ASP A 118 11.09 3.33 1.90
C ASP A 118 11.51 3.95 3.25
N THR A 119 12.20 3.15 4.08
CA THR A 119 12.39 3.49 5.50
C THR A 119 13.45 4.57 5.70
N ASP A 120 14.53 4.55 4.91
CA ASP A 120 15.59 5.55 4.99
C ASP A 120 15.42 6.71 3.99
N GLY A 121 14.53 6.54 2.99
CA GLY A 121 14.17 7.60 2.05
C GLY A 121 15.12 7.78 0.88
N ASP A 122 15.94 6.78 0.58
CA ASP A 122 16.94 6.86 -0.48
C ASP A 122 16.38 6.68 -1.90
N GLY A 123 15.08 6.32 -1.99
CA GLY A 123 14.35 6.09 -3.24
C GLY A 123 14.27 4.64 -3.66
N VAL A 124 14.82 3.71 -2.86
CA VAL A 124 14.70 2.26 -3.06
C VAL A 124 13.78 1.68 -1.99
N PRO A 125 12.64 1.09 -2.35
CA PRO A 125 11.71 0.55 -1.37
C PRO A 125 12.32 -0.59 -0.55
N ASP A 126 11.93 -0.69 0.75
CA ASP A 126 12.40 -1.68 1.73
C ASP A 126 12.45 -3.14 1.22
N TYR A 127 11.59 -3.51 0.26
CA TYR A 127 11.55 -4.87 -0.27
C TYR A 127 12.63 -5.16 -1.31
N LEU A 128 13.24 -4.11 -1.88
CA LEU A 128 14.37 -4.18 -2.82
C LEU A 128 15.69 -3.75 -2.19
N ASP A 129 15.60 -3.05 -1.05
CA ASP A 129 16.72 -2.40 -0.41
C ASP A 129 17.58 -3.40 0.38
N GLU A 130 18.86 -3.50 0.05
CA GLU A 130 19.88 -4.28 0.76
C GLU A 130 20.63 -3.43 1.80
N CYS A 131 20.48 -2.09 1.76
CA CYS A 131 21.17 -1.13 2.62
C CYS A 131 20.19 -0.18 3.35
N PRO A 132 19.36 -0.67 4.28
CA PRO A 132 18.19 0.02 4.84
C PRO A 132 18.49 1.20 5.77
N ASP A 133 19.71 1.65 5.84
CA ASP A 133 20.18 2.77 6.68
C ASP A 133 21.05 3.73 5.85
N THR A 134 20.77 3.91 4.57
CA THR A 134 21.50 4.83 3.68
C THR A 134 21.35 6.27 4.18
N PRO A 135 22.46 6.99 4.43
CA PRO A 135 22.37 8.34 4.97
C PRO A 135 21.82 9.34 3.95
N GLU A 136 21.05 10.34 4.41
CA GLU A 136 20.46 11.39 3.58
C GLU A 136 21.47 12.05 2.60
N ALA A 137 22.72 12.19 3.03
CA ALA A 137 23.78 12.75 2.18
C ALA A 137 24.12 11.89 0.94
N ALA A 138 23.73 10.62 0.94
CA ALA A 138 23.93 9.68 -0.16
C ALA A 138 22.70 9.54 -1.07
N TRP A 139 21.56 10.13 -0.72
CA TRP A 139 20.34 10.03 -1.53
C TRP A 139 20.58 10.52 -2.96
N GLY A 140 20.13 9.72 -3.93
CA GLY A 140 20.40 9.98 -5.36
C GLY A 140 21.77 9.51 -5.84
N SER A 141 22.63 8.94 -4.96
CA SER A 141 23.91 8.32 -5.26
C SER A 141 23.96 6.86 -4.80
N VAL A 142 22.82 6.17 -4.86
CA VAL A 142 22.68 4.76 -4.54
C VAL A 142 22.47 3.93 -5.81
N ASN A 143 22.79 2.66 -5.75
CA ASN A 143 22.47 1.70 -6.81
C ASN A 143 21.01 1.19 -6.68
N GLU A 144 20.61 0.28 -7.59
CA GLU A 144 19.25 -0.31 -7.61
C GLU A 144 18.87 -1.11 -6.35
N LYS A 145 19.82 -1.31 -5.42
CA LYS A 145 19.67 -2.04 -4.16
C LYS A 145 19.77 -1.14 -2.93
N GLY A 146 19.65 0.18 -3.09
CA GLY A 146 19.73 1.14 -2.00
C GLY A 146 21.15 1.35 -1.41
N CYS A 147 22.17 0.73 -1.98
CA CYS A 147 23.52 0.86 -1.43
C CYS A 147 24.30 1.97 -2.10
N THR A 148 25.11 2.68 -1.30
CA THR A 148 25.99 3.74 -1.80
C THR A 148 26.97 3.20 -2.85
N VAL A 149 27.17 3.97 -3.91
CA VAL A 149 28.11 3.66 -4.99
C VAL A 149 29.51 4.15 -4.60
N ASP A 150 30.53 3.39 -4.97
CA ASP A 150 31.95 3.70 -4.90
C ASP A 150 32.51 3.37 -6.28
N THR A 151 32.65 4.42 -7.13
CA THR A 151 32.89 4.24 -8.57
C THR A 151 34.30 3.76 -8.89
N ASP A 152 35.31 4.23 -8.17
CA ASP A 152 36.70 3.82 -8.39
C ASP A 152 37.16 2.69 -7.46
N GLY A 153 36.38 2.40 -6.39
CA GLY A 153 36.61 1.27 -5.52
C GLY A 153 37.70 1.52 -4.46
N ASP A 154 37.96 2.77 -4.14
CA ASP A 154 39.01 3.15 -3.17
C ASP A 154 38.57 3.01 -1.70
N GLY A 155 37.25 2.77 -1.47
CA GLY A 155 36.64 2.61 -0.14
C GLY A 155 35.96 3.88 0.38
N VAL A 156 35.96 4.97 -0.40
CA VAL A 156 35.22 6.18 -0.09
C VAL A 156 34.02 6.28 -1.05
N PRO A 157 32.78 6.23 -0.56
CA PRO A 157 31.61 6.32 -1.43
C PRO A 157 31.53 7.65 -2.19
N ASP A 158 31.04 7.61 -3.45
CA ASP A 158 30.97 8.75 -4.37
C ASP A 158 30.41 10.04 -3.74
N TYR A 159 29.44 9.94 -2.82
CA TYR A 159 28.85 11.12 -2.18
C TYR A 159 29.77 11.84 -1.18
N LYS A 160 30.90 11.19 -0.78
CA LYS A 160 31.95 11.75 0.08
C LYS A 160 33.25 11.94 -0.66
N ASP A 161 33.38 11.33 -1.81
CA ASP A 161 34.61 11.29 -2.57
C ASP A 161 34.84 12.61 -3.35
N GLU A 162 35.94 13.29 -3.03
CA GLU A 162 36.41 14.48 -3.77
C GLU A 162 37.34 14.11 -4.92
N CYS A 163 37.81 12.85 -4.99
CA CYS A 163 38.76 12.35 -5.97
C CYS A 163 38.26 11.08 -6.68
N PRO A 164 37.16 11.13 -7.48
CA PRO A 164 36.39 9.97 -7.98
C PRO A 164 37.11 9.12 -9.06
N ASN A 165 38.42 9.19 -9.14
CA ASN A 165 39.23 8.41 -10.08
C ASN A 165 40.58 8.04 -9.43
N THR A 166 40.58 7.72 -8.14
CA THR A 166 41.78 7.30 -7.43
C THR A 166 42.32 5.99 -8.01
N PRO A 167 43.60 5.93 -8.42
CA PRO A 167 44.14 4.72 -9.00
C PRO A 167 44.28 3.59 -7.97
N GLU A 168 44.02 2.34 -8.35
CA GLU A 168 44.11 1.16 -7.49
C GLU A 168 45.46 1.09 -6.73
N ALA A 169 46.55 1.59 -7.31
CA ALA A 169 47.85 1.63 -6.66
C ALA A 169 47.91 2.56 -5.43
N ALA A 170 46.99 3.51 -5.31
CA ALA A 170 46.87 4.43 -4.19
C ALA A 170 45.96 3.90 -3.07
N PHE A 171 45.24 2.79 -3.25
CA PHE A 171 44.35 2.24 -2.26
C PHE A 171 45.07 1.97 -0.92
N GLY A 172 44.52 2.48 0.17
CA GLY A 172 45.14 2.44 1.47
C GLY A 172 46.11 3.59 1.77
N HIS A 173 46.39 4.46 0.79
CA HIS A 173 47.19 5.69 0.88
C HIS A 173 46.34 6.91 0.49
N ILE A 174 45.10 6.95 0.92
CA ILE A 174 44.13 8.02 0.66
C ILE A 174 43.67 8.66 1.96
N ASP A 175 43.17 9.87 1.86
CA ASP A 175 42.51 10.54 2.97
C ASP A 175 41.02 10.16 3.09
N ALA A 176 40.30 10.73 4.04
CA ALA A 176 38.86 10.46 4.27
C ALA A 176 37.94 10.99 3.15
N LYS A 177 38.51 11.64 2.13
CA LYS A 177 37.81 12.21 0.98
C LYS A 177 38.17 11.52 -0.34
N GLY A 178 38.84 10.36 -0.28
CA GLY A 178 39.24 9.59 -1.45
C GLY A 178 40.48 10.11 -2.16
N CYS A 179 41.12 11.16 -1.66
CA CYS A 179 42.28 11.75 -2.36
C CYS A 179 43.60 11.14 -1.88
N GLU A 180 44.51 10.98 -2.87
CA GLU A 180 45.88 10.48 -2.62
C GLU A 180 46.58 11.29 -1.51
N LEU A 181 47.14 10.60 -0.50
CA LEU A 181 47.93 11.25 0.55
C LEU A 181 49.29 11.68 -0.02
N ASP A 182 49.74 12.88 0.37
CA ASP A 182 51.07 13.43 0.22
C ASP A 182 51.49 13.99 1.59
N SER A 183 52.05 13.12 2.41
CA SER A 183 52.26 13.38 3.85
C SER A 183 53.27 14.47 4.15
N ASP A 184 54.27 14.69 3.30
CA ASP A 184 55.29 15.72 3.48
C ASP A 184 55.11 16.94 2.59
N GLY A 185 54.19 16.88 1.60
CA GLY A 185 53.78 18.00 0.75
C GLY A 185 54.74 18.34 -0.37
N ASP A 186 55.59 17.40 -0.79
CA ASP A 186 56.54 17.65 -1.87
C ASP A 186 55.98 17.49 -3.30
N GLY A 187 54.71 16.98 -3.38
CA GLY A 187 53.95 16.76 -4.61
C GLY A 187 54.19 15.40 -5.25
N VAL A 188 54.72 14.44 -4.49
CA VAL A 188 54.76 13.02 -4.84
C VAL A 188 53.84 12.30 -3.87
N PRO A 189 52.74 11.64 -4.32
CA PRO A 189 51.87 10.89 -3.41
C PRO A 189 52.62 9.77 -2.68
N ASP A 190 52.25 9.52 -1.39
CA ASP A 190 52.90 8.57 -0.49
C ASP A 190 53.14 7.19 -1.13
N TYR A 191 52.23 6.69 -1.94
CA TYR A 191 52.36 5.36 -2.58
C TYR A 191 53.40 5.33 -3.75
N LYS A 192 53.87 6.51 -4.18
CA LYS A 192 54.94 6.66 -5.22
C LYS A 192 56.23 7.19 -4.61
N ASP A 193 56.17 7.63 -3.36
CA ASP A 193 57.27 8.28 -2.67
C ASP A 193 58.18 7.27 -1.97
N GLU A 194 59.47 7.34 -2.20
CA GLU A 194 60.49 6.52 -1.52
C GLU A 194 60.74 6.98 -0.08
N CYS A 195 60.39 8.25 0.24
CA CYS A 195 60.58 8.85 1.58
C CYS A 195 59.35 9.64 2.06
N PRO A 196 58.16 9.05 2.24
CA PRO A 196 56.87 9.72 2.40
C PRO A 196 56.73 10.73 3.56
N LEU A 197 57.76 10.94 4.34
CA LEU A 197 57.77 11.85 5.50
C LEU A 197 58.91 12.88 5.42
N VAL A 198 59.67 12.91 4.33
CA VAL A 198 60.84 13.80 4.17
C VAL A 198 60.78 14.48 2.81
N PRO A 199 60.40 15.78 2.75
CA PRO A 199 60.25 16.48 1.49
C PRO A 199 61.43 16.35 0.58
N GLY A 200 61.26 15.72 -0.57
CA GLY A 200 62.28 15.51 -1.55
C GLY A 200 62.07 16.37 -2.79
N LEU A 201 62.64 15.96 -3.92
CA LEU A 201 62.43 16.61 -5.19
C LEU A 201 61.54 15.73 -6.07
N LYS A 202 60.48 16.31 -6.61
CA LYS A 202 59.51 15.65 -7.51
C LYS A 202 60.14 14.81 -8.64
N ASN A 203 61.34 15.23 -9.09
CA ASN A 203 62.12 14.54 -10.13
C ASN A 203 62.88 13.30 -9.64
N ASN A 204 62.94 13.07 -8.36
CA ASN A 204 63.71 11.99 -7.69
C ASN A 204 62.79 10.97 -6.94
N LYS A 205 61.50 10.97 -7.20
CA LYS A 205 60.50 10.13 -6.56
C LYS A 205 60.29 10.42 -5.05
N GLY A 206 60.39 11.67 -4.65
CA GLY A 206 60.24 12.11 -3.26
C GLY A 206 61.49 12.11 -2.43
#